data_789d62be0c4bca23a0fb43e45180e9b1
#
_entry.id   789d62be0c4bca23a0fb43e45180e9b1
#
_cell.length_a   1.000
_cell.length_b   1.000
_cell.length_c   1.000
_cell.angle_alpha   90.00
_cell.angle_beta   90.00
_cell.angle_gamma   90.00
#
_symmetry.space_group_name_H-M   'P 1'
#
loop_
_entity.id
_entity.type
_entity.pdbx_description
1 polymer ?
#
loop_
_entity_poly.entity_id
_entity_poly.type
_entity_poly.pdbx_seq_one_letter_code
_entity_poly.pdbx_strand_id
1 'polypeptide(L)'
;VSPWGTHLASEEYEPDARTEPTEDQYWPHRAWTGMQRFDPEGIDPYAYGWIPEVRITDAEGTHSVVKYLAPGRASHEIAYVLPDQKTVYLSDDGTAVGWFLFVADTPADLSAGHLYAARYEQKGDVLGIGWVPLGHATDEQLRPHLERGLSFDELFQVAEPADGACAEGFTFVRHHYGEECLKLAEPTEALPDPGLIASRFEKRRYAGLVGA
;
A
#
# COMPACT_ATOMS: atom_id res chain seq x y z
N VAL A 1 16.03 6.68 10.04
CA VAL A 1 17.19 6.97 9.19
C VAL A 1 17.57 5.66 8.49
N SER A 2 17.72 5.69 7.17
CA SER A 2 18.15 4.55 6.39
C SER A 2 19.61 4.18 6.67
N PRO A 3 20.06 2.94 6.39
CA PRO A 3 21.47 2.56 6.53
C PRO A 3 22.43 3.36 5.61
N TRP A 4 21.91 4.04 4.60
CA TRP A 4 22.68 4.91 3.69
C TRP A 4 22.55 6.40 4.02
N GLY A 5 22.00 6.75 5.21
CA GLY A 5 22.05 8.11 5.77
C GLY A 5 20.94 9.05 5.33
N THR A 6 19.86 8.55 4.72
CA THR A 6 18.68 9.35 4.38
C THR A 6 17.56 9.18 5.40
N HIS A 7 16.54 10.03 5.35
CA HIS A 7 15.32 9.88 6.13
C HIS A 7 14.24 9.21 5.28
N LEU A 8 13.78 8.02 5.71
CA LEU A 8 12.57 7.41 5.17
C LEU A 8 11.40 7.86 6.05
N ALA A 9 10.49 8.61 5.49
CA ALA A 9 9.24 8.96 6.12
C ALA A 9 8.19 7.87 5.84
N SER A 10 7.14 7.89 6.63
CA SER A 10 5.99 7.02 6.47
C SER A 10 4.76 7.90 6.33
N GLU A 11 4.01 7.73 5.25
CA GLU A 11 2.69 8.35 5.10
C GLU A 11 1.68 7.46 5.81
N GLU A 12 1.09 7.98 6.86
CA GLU A 12 0.08 7.34 7.70
C GLU A 12 -1.30 7.96 7.41
N TYR A 13 -2.38 7.23 7.65
CA TYR A 13 -3.75 7.66 7.42
C TYR A 13 -4.08 8.02 5.96
N GLU A 14 -3.66 7.17 5.05
CA GLU A 14 -4.01 7.32 3.63
C GLU A 14 -5.53 7.27 3.43
N PRO A 15 -6.09 8.08 2.50
CA PRO A 15 -7.51 8.01 2.18
C PRO A 15 -7.91 6.65 1.60
N ASP A 16 -9.10 6.14 1.96
CA ASP A 16 -9.67 4.97 1.27
C ASP A 16 -10.06 5.38 -0.16
N ALA A 17 -9.51 4.65 -1.13
CA ALA A 17 -9.78 4.94 -2.54
C ALA A 17 -11.14 4.41 -3.02
N ARG A 18 -11.80 3.53 -2.25
CA ARG A 18 -13.12 3.01 -2.58
C ARG A 18 -14.25 3.96 -2.21
N THR A 19 -14.11 4.67 -1.10
CA THR A 19 -15.19 5.47 -0.54
C THR A 19 -14.78 6.93 -0.42
N GLU A 20 -15.63 7.83 -0.90
CA GLU A 20 -15.46 9.25 -0.58
C GLU A 20 -15.67 9.47 0.92
N PRO A 21 -14.80 10.23 1.58
CA PRO A 21 -14.95 10.53 3.00
C PRO A 21 -16.22 11.35 3.24
N THR A 22 -17.06 10.85 4.14
CA THR A 22 -18.24 11.57 4.60
C THR A 22 -17.94 12.38 5.86
N GLU A 23 -18.79 13.33 6.20
CA GLU A 23 -18.65 14.13 7.43
C GLU A 23 -18.64 13.28 8.70
N ASP A 24 -19.25 12.09 8.66
CA ASP A 24 -19.33 11.15 9.79
C ASP A 24 -18.05 10.30 9.95
N GLN A 25 -17.15 10.30 8.99
CA GLN A 25 -15.88 9.57 9.05
C GLN A 25 -14.80 10.44 9.71
N TYR A 26 -14.65 10.30 11.02
CA TYR A 26 -13.87 11.23 11.86
C TYR A 26 -12.41 11.44 11.41
N TRP A 27 -11.64 10.37 11.20
CA TRP A 27 -10.22 10.49 10.81
C TRP A 27 -10.01 10.63 9.30
N PRO A 28 -10.59 9.77 8.46
CA PRO A 28 -10.49 9.92 7.00
C PRO A 28 -10.95 11.29 6.54
N HIS A 29 -12.05 11.81 7.11
CA HIS A 29 -12.56 13.13 6.78
C HIS A 29 -11.61 14.27 7.19
N ARG A 30 -10.98 14.20 8.36
CA ARG A 30 -10.02 15.22 8.79
C ARG A 30 -8.74 15.23 7.97
N ALA A 31 -8.19 14.06 7.65
CA ALA A 31 -7.07 13.95 6.74
C ALA A 31 -7.42 14.56 5.38
N TRP A 32 -8.56 14.16 4.84
CA TRP A 32 -9.08 14.64 3.57
C TRP A 32 -9.27 16.17 3.54
N THR A 33 -9.98 16.74 4.49
CA THR A 33 -10.18 18.21 4.57
C THR A 33 -8.89 18.97 4.84
N GLY A 34 -7.94 18.38 5.56
CA GLY A 34 -6.60 18.95 5.75
C GLY A 34 -5.82 19.02 4.44
N MET A 35 -5.88 17.97 3.63
CA MET A 35 -5.21 17.88 2.33
C MET A 35 -5.83 18.77 1.26
N GLN A 36 -7.15 18.98 1.26
CA GLN A 36 -7.83 19.91 0.36
C GLN A 36 -7.30 21.35 0.38
N ARG A 37 -6.58 21.74 1.43
CA ARG A 37 -5.87 23.02 1.47
C ARG A 37 -4.73 23.10 0.47
N PHE A 38 -4.15 21.96 0.11
CA PHE A 38 -3.00 21.85 -0.78
C PHE A 38 -3.40 21.41 -2.18
N ASP A 39 -4.57 20.78 -2.30
CA ASP A 39 -5.15 20.37 -3.57
C ASP A 39 -6.66 20.69 -3.59
N PRO A 40 -7.03 21.93 -3.94
CA PRO A 40 -8.42 22.38 -3.94
C PRO A 40 -9.25 21.82 -5.11
N GLU A 41 -8.62 21.26 -6.14
CA GLU A 41 -9.30 20.71 -7.32
C GLU A 41 -9.78 19.27 -7.13
N GLY A 42 -9.34 18.63 -6.07
CA GLY A 42 -9.70 17.26 -5.70
C GLY A 42 -8.50 16.49 -5.19
N ILE A 43 -8.73 15.54 -4.31
CA ILE A 43 -7.67 14.72 -3.75
C ILE A 43 -7.71 13.37 -4.46
N ASP A 44 -6.62 13.01 -5.14
CA ASP A 44 -6.38 11.64 -5.55
C ASP A 44 -5.96 10.83 -4.32
N PRO A 45 -6.78 9.86 -3.85
CA PRO A 45 -6.43 9.03 -2.71
C PRO A 45 -5.14 8.24 -2.94
N TYR A 46 -4.84 7.89 -4.18
CA TYR A 46 -3.62 7.16 -4.51
C TYR A 46 -2.36 8.03 -4.51
N ALA A 47 -2.46 9.33 -4.38
CA ALA A 47 -1.29 10.19 -4.18
C ALA A 47 -0.65 10.04 -2.79
N TYR A 48 -1.30 9.36 -1.85
CA TYR A 48 -0.90 9.26 -0.43
C TYR A 48 -0.79 7.81 0.05
N GLY A 49 -0.05 7.58 1.15
CA GLY A 49 0.14 6.26 1.76
C GLY A 49 1.41 5.54 1.27
N TRP A 50 2.42 6.28 0.85
CA TRP A 50 3.67 5.76 0.30
C TRP A 50 4.86 5.94 1.26
N ILE A 51 6.06 5.59 0.79
CA ILE A 51 7.31 5.76 1.52
C ILE A 51 8.14 6.87 0.86
N PRO A 52 8.08 8.12 1.36
CA PRO A 52 8.96 9.19 0.91
C PRO A 52 10.37 9.04 1.49
N GLU A 53 11.38 9.23 0.67
CA GLU A 53 12.78 9.38 1.09
C GLU A 53 13.22 10.84 0.95
N VAL A 54 13.75 11.40 2.02
CA VAL A 54 14.35 12.73 2.04
C VAL A 54 15.86 12.59 2.16
N ARG A 55 16.58 13.13 1.19
CA ARG A 55 18.04 13.17 1.16
C ARG A 55 18.51 14.61 1.32
N ILE A 56 19.23 14.89 2.40
CA ILE A 56 19.89 16.17 2.63
C ILE A 56 21.30 16.09 2.03
N THR A 57 21.67 17.04 1.20
CA THR A 57 22.90 17.00 0.40
C THR A 57 24.00 17.94 0.90
N ASP A 58 23.66 18.92 1.74
CA ASP A 58 24.63 19.85 2.33
C ASP A 58 24.20 20.34 3.72
N ALA A 59 25.07 21.10 4.36
CA ALA A 59 24.82 21.65 5.70
C ALA A 59 23.80 22.81 5.72
N GLU A 60 23.50 23.39 4.58
CA GLU A 60 22.53 24.46 4.38
C GLU A 60 21.10 23.90 4.26
N GLY A 61 20.95 22.56 4.17
CA GLY A 61 19.66 21.87 4.12
C GLY A 61 19.11 21.70 2.71
N THR A 62 19.97 21.81 1.68
CA THR A 62 19.57 21.42 0.31
C THR A 62 19.16 19.96 0.32
N HIS A 63 18.00 19.65 -0.28
CA HIS A 63 17.43 18.31 -0.22
C HIS A 63 16.77 17.90 -1.52
N SER A 64 16.59 16.58 -1.67
CA SER A 64 15.71 15.97 -2.65
C SER A 64 14.71 15.05 -1.93
N VAL A 65 13.53 14.91 -2.52
CA VAL A 65 12.49 14.00 -2.04
C VAL A 65 12.09 13.07 -3.17
N VAL A 66 12.06 11.78 -2.88
CA VAL A 66 11.55 10.75 -3.79
C VAL A 66 10.46 9.98 -3.05
N LYS A 67 9.31 9.79 -3.67
CA LYS A 67 8.23 8.95 -3.16
C LYS A 67 8.29 7.62 -3.89
N TYR A 68 8.60 6.54 -3.16
CA TYR A 68 8.68 5.18 -3.68
C TYR A 68 7.32 4.52 -3.71
N LEU A 69 6.95 3.94 -4.85
CA LEU A 69 5.69 3.23 -5.08
C LEU A 69 5.84 1.71 -4.97
N ALA A 70 7.01 1.17 -5.31
CA ALA A 70 7.25 -0.27 -5.32
C ALA A 70 7.05 -0.96 -3.96
N PRO A 71 7.31 -0.34 -2.77
CA PRO A 71 6.98 -0.91 -1.47
C PRO A 71 5.48 -1.03 -1.18
N GLY A 72 4.64 -0.40 -1.99
CA GLY A 72 3.17 -0.44 -1.90
C GLY A 72 2.60 0.51 -0.86
N ARG A 73 1.34 0.89 -1.09
CA ARG A 73 0.55 1.86 -0.33
C ARG A 73 -0.11 1.23 0.90
N ALA A 74 -0.04 1.90 2.06
CA ALA A 74 -0.76 1.58 3.29
C ALA A 74 -0.67 2.74 4.30
N SER A 75 -1.28 2.58 5.49
CA SER A 75 -1.04 3.45 6.64
C SER A 75 0.30 3.08 7.28
N HIS A 76 1.37 3.60 6.72
CA HIS A 76 2.70 3.22 7.14
C HIS A 76 3.08 3.86 8.48
N GLU A 77 3.31 3.06 9.52
CA GLU A 77 3.94 3.53 10.74
C GLU A 77 5.47 3.43 10.69
N ILE A 78 5.98 2.39 10.03
CA ILE A 78 7.42 2.17 9.95
C ILE A 78 7.84 1.59 8.61
N ALA A 79 8.99 2.05 8.13
CA ALA A 79 9.79 1.42 7.08
C ALA A 79 11.18 1.13 7.65
N TYR A 80 11.40 -0.07 8.14
CA TYR A 80 12.67 -0.46 8.76
C TYR A 80 13.55 -1.23 7.79
N VAL A 81 14.62 -0.59 7.35
CA VAL A 81 15.61 -1.18 6.42
C VAL A 81 16.69 -1.92 7.18
N LEU A 82 16.96 -3.16 6.78
CA LEU A 82 18.04 -3.96 7.33
C LEU A 82 19.42 -3.48 6.83
N PRO A 83 20.52 -3.91 7.51
CA PRO A 83 21.89 -3.52 7.13
C PRO A 83 22.32 -3.92 5.71
N ASP A 84 21.62 -4.87 5.06
CA ASP A 84 21.84 -5.25 3.66
C ASP A 84 21.40 -4.17 2.66
N GLN A 85 20.72 -3.12 3.17
CA GLN A 85 20.20 -2.00 2.39
C GLN A 85 19.14 -2.37 1.34
N LYS A 86 18.57 -3.56 1.41
CA LYS A 86 17.61 -4.13 0.46
C LYS A 86 16.32 -4.60 1.12
N THR A 87 16.46 -5.24 2.28
CA THR A 87 15.34 -5.82 3.01
C THR A 87 14.67 -4.77 3.89
N VAL A 88 13.38 -4.54 3.67
CA VAL A 88 12.59 -3.53 4.39
C VAL A 88 11.37 -4.19 5.02
N TYR A 89 11.23 -4.09 6.33
CA TYR A 89 9.99 -4.39 7.02
C TYR A 89 9.09 -3.17 7.05
N LEU A 90 7.83 -3.37 6.67
CA LEU A 90 6.81 -2.33 6.59
C LEU A 90 5.68 -2.70 7.54
N SER A 91 5.43 -1.87 8.54
CA SER A 91 4.25 -2.00 9.38
C SER A 91 3.09 -1.18 8.81
N ASP A 92 1.90 -1.54 9.24
CA ASP A 92 0.64 -0.95 8.82
C ASP A 92 -0.18 -0.66 10.08
N ASP A 93 -0.78 0.52 10.20
CA ASP A 93 -1.57 0.91 11.37
C ASP A 93 -3.05 0.57 11.20
N GLY A 94 -3.68 0.20 12.31
CA GLY A 94 -5.11 -0.02 12.42
C GLY A 94 -5.52 -1.42 12.91
N THR A 95 -6.79 -1.75 12.67
CA THR A 95 -7.35 -3.07 13.00
C THR A 95 -7.43 -3.93 11.74
N ALA A 96 -7.10 -5.20 11.84
CA ALA A 96 -7.04 -6.13 10.69
C ALA A 96 -6.09 -5.61 9.58
N VAL A 97 -4.89 -5.26 10.00
CA VAL A 97 -3.81 -4.72 9.16
C VAL A 97 -2.75 -5.76 8.85
N GLY A 98 -1.89 -5.47 7.87
CA GLY A 98 -0.84 -6.36 7.40
C GLY A 98 0.54 -6.02 7.95
N TRP A 99 1.42 -7.01 7.96
CA TRP A 99 2.86 -6.82 8.04
C TRP A 99 3.48 -7.25 6.74
N PHE A 100 4.33 -6.39 6.17
CA PHE A 100 4.86 -6.61 4.84
C PHE A 100 6.39 -6.63 4.86
N LEU A 101 6.95 -7.35 3.89
CA LEU A 101 8.37 -7.43 3.62
C LEU A 101 8.60 -6.99 2.17
N PHE A 102 9.43 -5.99 1.98
CA PHE A 102 9.91 -5.58 0.67
C PHE A 102 11.38 -5.93 0.52
N VAL A 103 11.77 -6.48 -0.63
CA VAL A 103 13.16 -6.80 -0.95
C VAL A 103 13.53 -6.06 -2.23
N ALA A 104 14.31 -5.00 -2.09
CA ALA A 104 14.76 -4.17 -3.20
C ALA A 104 15.70 -4.91 -4.14
N ASP A 105 15.66 -4.60 -5.42
CA ASP A 105 16.56 -5.16 -6.43
C ASP A 105 18.01 -4.67 -6.21
N THR A 106 18.16 -3.40 -5.88
CA THR A 106 19.44 -2.72 -5.71
C THR A 106 19.58 -2.17 -4.28
N PRO A 107 20.73 -2.30 -3.61
CA PRO A 107 20.95 -1.68 -2.30
C PRO A 107 20.77 -0.16 -2.34
N ALA A 108 20.14 0.40 -1.31
CA ALA A 108 19.86 1.82 -1.15
C ALA A 108 18.94 2.44 -2.23
N ASP A 109 18.16 1.62 -2.92
CA ASP A 109 17.17 2.04 -3.92
C ASP A 109 15.89 1.22 -3.76
N LEU A 110 14.80 1.87 -3.36
CA LEU A 110 13.50 1.22 -3.14
C LEU A 110 12.54 1.35 -4.34
N SER A 111 13.02 1.81 -5.48
CA SER A 111 12.20 2.01 -6.68
C SER A 111 11.81 0.74 -7.41
N ALA A 112 12.41 -0.41 -7.06
CA ALA A 112 12.12 -1.71 -7.66
C ALA A 112 12.34 -2.84 -6.67
N GLY A 113 11.48 -3.85 -6.68
CA GLY A 113 11.65 -5.01 -5.80
C GLY A 113 10.43 -5.91 -5.65
N HIS A 114 10.63 -6.97 -4.88
CA HIS A 114 9.61 -7.94 -4.51
C HIS A 114 8.90 -7.55 -3.22
N LEU A 115 7.58 -7.64 -3.22
CA LEU A 115 6.74 -7.41 -2.03
C LEU A 115 6.12 -8.74 -1.57
N TYR A 116 6.05 -8.90 -0.25
CA TYR A 116 5.45 -10.04 0.42
C TYR A 116 4.54 -9.56 1.55
N ALA A 117 3.47 -10.31 1.83
CA ALA A 117 2.63 -10.13 3.02
C ALA A 117 2.84 -11.28 4.00
N ALA A 118 2.81 -10.97 5.28
CA ALA A 118 2.95 -11.98 6.34
C ALA A 118 1.65 -12.77 6.50
N ARG A 119 1.76 -14.10 6.54
CA ARG A 119 0.69 -15.00 6.98
C ARG A 119 1.10 -15.63 8.30
N TYR A 120 0.27 -15.47 9.31
CA TYR A 120 0.52 -16.00 10.64
C TYR A 120 -0.07 -17.39 10.81
N GLU A 121 0.73 -18.32 11.35
CA GLU A 121 0.29 -19.65 11.73
C GLU A 121 0.65 -19.92 13.20
N GLN A 122 -0.35 -20.04 14.05
CA GLN A 122 -0.12 -20.39 15.45
C GLN A 122 -0.13 -21.92 15.63
N LYS A 123 0.94 -22.45 16.21
CA LYS A 123 1.07 -23.86 16.60
C LYS A 123 1.48 -23.94 18.07
N GLY A 124 0.50 -24.16 18.95
CA GLY A 124 0.70 -24.10 20.40
C GLY A 124 1.13 -22.68 20.82
N ASP A 125 2.26 -22.56 21.51
CA ASP A 125 2.83 -21.29 21.97
C ASP A 125 3.80 -20.63 20.94
N VAL A 126 3.93 -21.22 19.75
CA VAL A 126 4.80 -20.71 18.69
C VAL A 126 3.96 -20.05 17.61
N LEU A 127 4.29 -18.79 17.31
CA LEU A 127 3.78 -18.07 16.15
C LEU A 127 4.75 -18.22 14.98
N GLY A 128 4.35 -18.97 13.96
CA GLY A 128 5.07 -19.06 12.70
C GLY A 128 4.64 -17.93 11.76
N ILE A 129 5.58 -17.46 10.93
CA ILE A 129 5.33 -16.45 9.90
C ILE A 129 5.72 -17.05 8.55
N GLY A 130 4.74 -17.15 7.65
CA GLY A 130 4.95 -17.42 6.25
C GLY A 130 4.89 -16.12 5.46
N TRP A 131 5.64 -16.04 4.36
CA TRP A 131 5.62 -14.88 3.46
C TRP A 131 4.91 -15.25 2.17
N VAL A 132 3.77 -14.60 1.91
CA VAL A 132 2.98 -14.74 0.68
C VAL A 132 3.50 -13.73 -0.33
N PRO A 133 3.99 -14.14 -1.51
CA PRO A 133 4.50 -13.21 -2.51
C PRO A 133 3.36 -12.40 -3.12
N LEU A 134 3.54 -11.08 -3.18
CA LEU A 134 2.64 -10.13 -3.86
C LEU A 134 3.21 -9.68 -5.23
N GLY A 135 4.32 -10.27 -5.65
CA GLY A 135 4.96 -10.03 -6.94
C GLY A 135 6.08 -8.98 -6.91
N HIS A 136 6.70 -8.79 -8.07
CA HIS A 136 7.73 -7.79 -8.33
C HIS A 136 7.13 -6.59 -9.06
N ALA A 137 7.54 -5.37 -8.69
CA ALA A 137 7.15 -4.15 -9.40
C ALA A 137 8.27 -3.10 -9.34
N THR A 138 8.22 -2.16 -10.28
CA THR A 138 9.08 -0.97 -10.30
C THR A 138 8.24 0.31 -10.26
N ASP A 139 8.81 1.38 -9.75
CA ASP A 139 8.18 2.71 -9.78
C ASP A 139 7.85 3.16 -11.20
N GLU A 140 8.70 2.79 -12.18
CA GLU A 140 8.48 3.09 -13.59
C GLU A 140 7.19 2.43 -14.12
N GLN A 141 6.90 1.19 -13.71
CA GLN A 141 5.65 0.51 -14.06
C GLN A 141 4.43 1.11 -13.36
N LEU A 142 4.58 1.60 -12.12
CA LEU A 142 3.48 2.04 -11.29
C LEU A 142 3.10 3.52 -11.52
N ARG A 143 4.09 4.38 -11.75
CA ARG A 143 3.93 5.83 -11.84
C ARG A 143 2.94 6.29 -12.91
N PRO A 144 2.89 5.72 -14.12
CA PRO A 144 1.90 6.11 -15.12
C PRO A 144 0.45 5.90 -14.67
N HIS A 145 0.19 4.88 -13.83
CA HIS A 145 -1.15 4.62 -13.30
C HIS A 145 -1.56 5.67 -12.25
N LEU A 146 -0.62 6.11 -11.41
CA LEU A 146 -0.83 7.22 -10.49
C LEU A 146 -1.11 8.53 -11.25
N GLU A 147 -0.26 8.86 -12.21
CA GLU A 147 -0.32 10.13 -12.96
C GLU A 147 -1.58 10.27 -13.83
N ARG A 148 -2.16 9.16 -14.30
CA ARG A 148 -3.41 9.17 -15.07
C ARG A 148 -4.67 9.19 -14.22
N GLY A 149 -4.56 9.13 -12.89
CA GLY A 149 -5.71 9.05 -12.00
C GLY A 149 -6.38 7.67 -12.02
N LEU A 150 -5.63 6.62 -11.63
CA LEU A 150 -6.17 5.27 -11.44
C LEU A 150 -7.37 5.30 -10.49
N SER A 151 -8.46 4.60 -10.81
CA SER A 151 -9.59 4.43 -9.91
C SER A 151 -9.62 3.04 -9.26
N PHE A 152 -10.28 2.94 -8.10
CA PHE A 152 -10.44 1.68 -7.39
C PHE A 152 -11.15 0.61 -8.21
N ASP A 153 -12.19 1.00 -8.96
CA ASP A 153 -13.01 0.09 -9.78
C ASP A 153 -12.25 -0.51 -10.97
N GLU A 154 -11.11 0.06 -11.33
CA GLU A 154 -10.22 -0.55 -12.33
C GLU A 154 -9.43 -1.73 -11.76
N LEU A 155 -9.31 -1.82 -10.42
CA LEU A 155 -8.57 -2.87 -9.72
C LEU A 155 -9.46 -4.00 -9.24
N PHE A 156 -10.66 -3.67 -8.72
CA PHE A 156 -11.55 -4.66 -8.11
C PHE A 156 -13.00 -4.49 -8.50
N GLN A 157 -13.68 -5.63 -8.60
CA GLN A 157 -15.12 -5.74 -8.46
C GLN A 157 -15.44 -6.00 -6.99
N VAL A 158 -16.49 -5.35 -6.49
CA VAL A 158 -16.90 -5.46 -5.08
C VAL A 158 -18.33 -5.98 -4.99
N ALA A 159 -18.58 -6.84 -4.00
CA ALA A 159 -19.91 -7.22 -3.57
C ALA A 159 -19.99 -7.12 -2.03
N GLU A 160 -21.19 -6.93 -1.53
CA GLU A 160 -21.41 -6.92 -0.08
C GLU A 160 -21.42 -8.35 0.47
N PRO A 161 -20.74 -8.61 1.62
CA PRO A 161 -20.83 -9.91 2.29
C PRO A 161 -22.25 -10.12 2.81
N ALA A 162 -22.75 -11.35 2.67
CA ALA A 162 -24.01 -11.79 3.25
C ALA A 162 -23.73 -12.91 4.27
N ASP A 163 -24.11 -12.70 5.53
CA ASP A 163 -23.87 -13.64 6.63
C ASP A 163 -22.39 -14.10 6.74
N GLY A 164 -21.45 -13.18 6.50
CA GLY A 164 -20.00 -13.44 6.54
C GLY A 164 -19.46 -14.26 5.37
N ALA A 165 -20.22 -14.40 4.29
CA ALA A 165 -19.84 -15.11 3.08
C ALA A 165 -19.97 -14.24 1.82
N CYS A 166 -19.25 -14.61 0.79
CA CYS A 166 -19.29 -13.94 -0.52
C CYS A 166 -20.05 -14.78 -1.56
N ALA A 167 -20.60 -14.10 -2.55
CA ALA A 167 -21.11 -14.74 -3.76
C ALA A 167 -19.99 -15.51 -4.50
N GLU A 168 -20.37 -16.47 -5.33
CA GLU A 168 -19.44 -17.26 -6.12
C GLU A 168 -18.52 -16.36 -6.96
N GLY A 169 -17.24 -16.66 -6.98
CA GLY A 169 -16.19 -15.90 -7.68
C GLY A 169 -15.62 -14.71 -6.93
N PHE A 170 -16.15 -14.38 -5.75
CA PHE A 170 -15.60 -13.36 -4.87
C PHE A 170 -14.90 -13.99 -3.66
N THR A 171 -13.86 -13.31 -3.17
CA THR A 171 -13.14 -13.68 -1.95
C THR A 171 -13.51 -12.74 -0.82
N PHE A 172 -13.83 -13.29 0.36
CA PHE A 172 -14.03 -12.50 1.56
C PHE A 172 -12.69 -11.96 2.05
N VAL A 173 -12.62 -10.65 2.21
CA VAL A 173 -11.43 -9.94 2.71
C VAL A 173 -11.82 -9.08 3.89
N ARG A 174 -11.04 -9.15 4.96
CA ARG A 174 -11.16 -8.28 6.12
C ARG A 174 -9.90 -7.43 6.25
N HIS A 175 -10.07 -6.12 6.32
CA HIS A 175 -8.97 -5.17 6.41
C HIS A 175 -9.39 -3.95 7.24
N HIS A 176 -8.50 -2.95 7.35
CA HIS A 176 -8.70 -1.75 8.18
C HIS A 176 -10.03 -1.03 7.91
N TYR A 177 -10.48 -0.95 6.67
CA TYR A 177 -11.74 -0.27 6.31
C TYR A 177 -13.00 -1.12 6.49
N GLY A 178 -12.88 -2.41 6.83
CA GLY A 178 -14.03 -3.29 7.06
C GLY A 178 -13.94 -4.65 6.38
N GLU A 179 -15.11 -5.21 6.09
CA GLU A 179 -15.27 -6.51 5.44
C GLU A 179 -15.85 -6.33 4.05
N GLU A 180 -15.25 -6.94 3.06
CA GLU A 180 -15.59 -6.81 1.65
C GLU A 180 -15.52 -8.15 0.93
N CYS A 181 -16.32 -8.32 -0.09
CA CYS A 181 -16.20 -9.40 -1.07
C CYS A 181 -15.52 -8.84 -2.32
N LEU A 182 -14.31 -9.28 -2.60
CA LEU A 182 -13.48 -8.75 -3.67
C LEU A 182 -13.20 -9.79 -4.76
N LYS A 183 -13.16 -9.32 -5.97
CA LYS A 183 -12.64 -10.03 -7.15
C LYS A 183 -11.79 -9.06 -7.94
N LEU A 184 -10.62 -9.51 -8.45
CA LEU A 184 -9.83 -8.68 -9.36
C LEU A 184 -10.64 -8.31 -10.59
N ALA A 185 -10.46 -7.07 -11.05
CA ALA A 185 -11.00 -6.64 -12.33
C ALA A 185 -10.37 -7.43 -13.48
N GLU A 186 -11.09 -7.56 -14.57
CA GLU A 186 -10.55 -8.20 -15.76
C GLU A 186 -9.48 -7.29 -16.41
N PRO A 187 -8.41 -7.87 -16.97
CA PRO A 187 -7.40 -7.09 -17.68
C PRO A 187 -8.00 -6.26 -18.82
N THR A 188 -7.49 -5.04 -18.97
CA THR A 188 -7.86 -4.13 -20.07
C THR A 188 -6.60 -3.68 -20.81
N GLU A 189 -6.76 -3.02 -21.97
CA GLU A 189 -5.63 -2.45 -22.69
C GLU A 189 -4.87 -1.41 -21.84
N ALA A 190 -5.61 -0.59 -21.07
CA ALA A 190 -5.02 0.43 -20.18
C ALA A 190 -4.43 -0.18 -18.89
N LEU A 191 -4.88 -1.36 -18.49
CA LEU A 191 -4.47 -2.07 -17.29
C LEU A 191 -4.33 -3.58 -17.57
N PRO A 192 -3.25 -3.99 -18.24
CA PRO A 192 -3.09 -5.40 -18.67
C PRO A 192 -2.81 -6.37 -17.50
N ASP A 193 -2.33 -5.86 -16.36
CA ASP A 193 -2.10 -6.64 -15.14
C ASP A 193 -2.69 -5.92 -13.93
N PRO A 194 -4.01 -6.01 -13.69
CA PRO A 194 -4.65 -5.40 -12.52
C PRO A 194 -4.14 -5.99 -11.20
N GLY A 195 -3.69 -7.24 -11.17
CA GLY A 195 -3.14 -7.88 -9.99
C GLY A 195 -1.83 -7.24 -9.54
N LEU A 196 -0.91 -6.97 -10.47
CA LEU A 196 0.33 -6.27 -10.17
C LEU A 196 0.06 -4.87 -9.58
N ILE A 197 -0.82 -4.12 -10.22
CA ILE A 197 -1.14 -2.75 -9.77
C ILE A 197 -1.88 -2.77 -8.42
N ALA A 198 -2.87 -3.64 -8.25
CA ALA A 198 -3.58 -3.83 -6.98
C ALA A 198 -2.63 -4.21 -5.84
N SER A 199 -1.61 -5.04 -6.12
CA SER A 199 -0.61 -5.45 -5.12
C SER A 199 0.21 -4.28 -4.54
N ARG A 200 0.18 -3.10 -5.18
CA ARG A 200 0.89 -1.90 -4.75
C ARG A 200 -0.04 -0.77 -4.32
N PHE A 201 -1.09 -0.51 -5.07
CA PHE A 201 -2.04 0.57 -4.78
C PHE A 201 -3.02 0.18 -3.67
N GLU A 202 -3.36 -1.11 -3.56
CA GLU A 202 -4.31 -1.67 -2.60
C GLU A 202 -3.74 -2.93 -1.91
N LYS A 203 -2.50 -2.86 -1.42
CA LYS A 203 -1.77 -4.05 -0.96
C LYS A 203 -2.46 -4.80 0.18
N ARG A 204 -3.23 -4.13 1.08
CA ARG A 204 -4.01 -4.80 2.12
C ARG A 204 -5.10 -5.68 1.53
N ARG A 205 -5.90 -5.11 0.62
CA ARG A 205 -6.99 -5.80 -0.08
C ARG A 205 -6.45 -6.95 -0.93
N TYR A 206 -5.38 -6.67 -1.67
CA TYR A 206 -4.74 -7.69 -2.50
C TYR A 206 -4.12 -8.82 -1.66
N ALA A 207 -3.46 -8.52 -0.54
CA ALA A 207 -2.94 -9.52 0.38
C ALA A 207 -4.04 -10.46 0.89
N GLY A 208 -5.16 -9.92 1.35
CA GLY A 208 -6.33 -10.70 1.75
C GLY A 208 -6.91 -11.54 0.61
N LEU A 209 -6.95 -11.00 -0.62
CA LEU A 209 -7.44 -11.72 -1.80
C LEU A 209 -6.59 -12.95 -2.13
N VAL A 210 -5.26 -12.88 -1.93
CA VAL A 210 -4.32 -13.99 -2.19
C VAL A 210 -4.05 -14.87 -0.97
N GLY A 211 -4.76 -14.65 0.14
CA GLY A 211 -4.74 -15.51 1.33
C GLY A 211 -3.57 -15.29 2.27
N ALA A 212 -3.09 -14.05 2.37
CA ALA A 212 -2.09 -13.64 3.36
C ALA A 212 -2.74 -13.29 4.69
#